data_957fea90bb6f401d6655025fe43e67e4
#
_entry.id   957fea90bb6f401d6655025fe43e67e4
#
_cell.length_a   1.000
_cell.length_b   1.000
_cell.length_c   1.000
_cell.angle_alpha   90.00
_cell.angle_beta   90.00
_cell.angle_gamma   90.00
#
_symmetry.space_group_name_H-M   'P 1'
#
loop_
_entity.id
_entity.type
_entity.pdbx_description
1 polymer ?
#
loop_
_entity_poly.entity_id
_entity_poly.type
_entity_poly.pdbx_seq_one_letter_code
_entity_poly.pdbx_strand_id
1 'polypeptide(L)'
;MSAAAAPATGVTTPHPRRRIVSLDWSRGVAVLLNLSVIAVLPPVPDQLRHAPWEGVRLMDLVFPLFVTLAGAGLAFAYARRVDVWVVLRRSAVLWWCGLLYNGILLDWPPVTEFRLMGPLQLYAVLVPVVAIASTRLSTGRQWSIAVAAVTVTTTVLHLVWSAACGGLTPECNPSRGIDLPLLGDHAYRSGSAGFEPEGLVALSGASITMGVGLLAGVQVRQARNTPGARHRVTTQLIALAVVCALGAFALQAMGVPLVKRVWTPSFALLTAVPGILLLAGAHAVLDGRREPSSDVEPGLGVSAAVALGRNALLGYFGSHAVIHWLRAGDVSLADRLVEFGGGADTGRWLFGLVFVSFWVALCMVLARFRIYIRP
;
A
#
# COMPACT_ATOMS: atom_id res chain seq x y z
N MET A 1 0.25 50.97 48.36
CA MET A 1 0.87 50.67 47.06
C MET A 1 0.78 49.16 46.89
N SER A 2 -0.25 48.70 46.14
CA SER A 2 -0.47 47.29 45.90
C SER A 2 0.07 46.95 44.51
N ALA A 3 1.06 46.05 44.46
CA ALA A 3 1.65 45.59 43.21
C ALA A 3 0.77 44.50 42.63
N ALA A 4 0.15 44.77 41.48
CA ALA A 4 -0.61 43.78 40.70
C ALA A 4 0.38 42.81 40.02
N ALA A 5 0.25 41.50 40.34
CA ALA A 5 0.99 40.44 39.68
C ALA A 5 0.41 40.25 38.27
N ALA A 6 1.30 40.29 37.23
CA ALA A 6 0.98 40.01 35.85
C ALA A 6 0.63 38.51 35.67
N PRO A 7 -0.35 38.15 34.83
CA PRO A 7 -0.66 36.74 34.55
C PRO A 7 0.47 36.10 33.76
N ALA A 8 0.96 34.98 34.24
CA ALA A 8 1.92 34.13 33.54
C ALA A 8 1.30 33.64 32.22
N THR A 9 1.90 34.05 31.10
CA THR A 9 1.59 33.54 29.76
C THR A 9 2.02 32.08 29.70
N GLY A 10 1.02 31.18 29.86
CA GLY A 10 1.24 29.74 29.71
C GLY A 10 1.71 29.41 28.30
N VAL A 11 2.98 29.10 28.15
CA VAL A 11 3.53 28.48 26.95
C VAL A 11 2.88 27.12 26.81
N THR A 12 1.85 27.02 25.96
CA THR A 12 1.26 25.75 25.59
C THR A 12 2.26 24.95 24.79
N THR A 13 2.97 24.04 25.44
CA THR A 13 3.81 23.05 24.78
C THR A 13 2.93 22.27 23.80
N PRO A 14 3.35 22.14 22.51
CA PRO A 14 2.58 21.39 21.53
C PRO A 14 2.47 19.94 22.01
N HIS A 15 1.27 19.48 22.33
CA HIS A 15 1.02 18.08 22.66
C HIS A 15 1.56 17.20 21.52
N PRO A 16 2.42 16.19 21.80
CA PRO A 16 2.96 15.31 20.78
C PRO A 16 1.77 14.67 20.03
N ARG A 17 1.82 14.73 18.68
CA ARG A 17 0.77 14.18 17.81
C ARG A 17 0.54 12.71 18.19
N ARG A 18 -0.56 12.41 18.88
CA ARG A 18 -0.94 11.03 19.21
C ARG A 18 -1.02 10.23 17.92
N ARG A 19 -0.17 9.23 17.79
CA ARG A 19 -0.14 8.32 16.62
C ARG A 19 -1.35 7.39 16.64
N ILE A 20 -1.70 6.86 15.46
CA ILE A 20 -2.79 5.92 15.28
C ILE A 20 -2.19 4.53 15.25
N VAL A 21 -2.36 3.83 16.36
CA VAL A 21 -1.76 2.49 16.55
C VAL A 21 -2.36 1.50 15.56
N SER A 22 -3.67 1.57 15.33
CA SER A 22 -4.37 0.71 14.37
C SER A 22 -3.78 0.81 12.96
N LEU A 23 -3.46 2.01 12.47
CA LEU A 23 -2.89 2.20 11.14
C LEU A 23 -1.46 1.69 11.03
N ASP A 24 -0.60 1.99 12.02
CA ASP A 24 0.78 1.49 12.03
C ASP A 24 0.78 -0.04 12.17
N TRP A 25 -0.09 -0.61 12.98
CA TRP A 25 -0.27 -2.05 13.13
C TRP A 25 -0.76 -2.71 11.82
N SER A 26 -1.78 -2.15 11.18
CA SER A 26 -2.30 -2.68 9.90
C SER A 26 -1.24 -2.67 8.80
N ARG A 27 -0.43 -1.62 8.71
CA ARG A 27 0.72 -1.58 7.79
C ARG A 27 1.75 -2.65 8.11
N GLY A 28 2.00 -2.90 9.40
CA GLY A 28 2.91 -3.95 9.84
C GLY A 28 2.42 -5.34 9.48
N VAL A 29 1.13 -5.61 9.62
CA VAL A 29 0.52 -6.87 9.15
C VAL A 29 0.66 -7.01 7.64
N ALA A 30 0.47 -5.93 6.87
CA ALA A 30 0.70 -5.94 5.42
C ALA A 30 2.17 -6.25 5.07
N VAL A 31 3.13 -5.68 5.81
CA VAL A 31 4.57 -6.01 5.64
C VAL A 31 4.83 -7.46 5.99
N LEU A 32 4.29 -7.95 7.10
CA LEU A 32 4.47 -9.34 7.52
C LEU A 32 3.92 -10.31 6.47
N LEU A 33 2.72 -10.03 5.93
CA LEU A 33 2.14 -10.80 4.83
C LEU A 33 3.06 -10.82 3.60
N ASN A 34 3.56 -9.64 3.19
CA ASN A 34 4.52 -9.53 2.09
C ASN A 34 5.77 -10.37 2.32
N LEU A 35 6.39 -10.23 3.50
CA LEU A 35 7.59 -11.01 3.88
C LEU A 35 7.32 -12.50 3.82
N SER A 36 6.17 -12.95 4.34
CA SER A 36 5.79 -14.37 4.35
C SER A 36 5.61 -14.93 2.94
N VAL A 37 5.03 -14.13 2.02
CA VAL A 37 4.81 -14.58 0.65
C VAL A 37 6.12 -14.63 -0.15
N ILE A 38 6.97 -13.60 -0.07
CA ILE A 38 8.22 -13.56 -0.84
C ILE A 38 9.27 -14.55 -0.32
N ALA A 39 9.18 -14.96 0.95
CA ALA A 39 10.07 -15.95 1.56
C ALA A 39 9.81 -17.38 1.09
N VAL A 40 8.66 -17.64 0.43
CA VAL A 40 8.33 -18.97 -0.10
C VAL A 40 9.21 -19.27 -1.32
N LEU A 41 10.06 -20.29 -1.18
CA LEU A 41 10.90 -20.79 -2.27
C LEU A 41 10.13 -21.79 -3.15
N PRO A 42 10.52 -21.93 -4.45
CA PRO A 42 9.89 -22.90 -5.35
C PRO A 42 9.90 -24.35 -4.80
N PRO A 43 8.84 -25.14 -5.07
CA PRO A 43 7.64 -24.81 -5.84
C PRO A 43 6.68 -23.90 -5.08
N VAL A 44 6.27 -22.79 -5.72
CA VAL A 44 5.38 -21.78 -5.11
C VAL A 44 3.92 -22.21 -5.35
N PRO A 45 3.07 -22.29 -4.31
CA PRO A 45 1.63 -22.56 -4.47
C PRO A 45 0.95 -21.53 -5.40
N ASP A 46 -0.08 -21.94 -6.12
CA ASP A 46 -0.75 -21.07 -7.11
C ASP A 46 -1.33 -19.80 -6.52
N GLN A 47 -1.85 -19.85 -5.29
CA GLN A 47 -2.36 -18.65 -4.60
C GLN A 47 -1.28 -17.61 -4.28
N LEU A 48 -0.02 -18.01 -4.21
CA LEU A 48 1.13 -17.14 -3.97
C LEU A 48 1.82 -16.70 -5.27
N ARG A 49 1.24 -17.01 -6.43
CA ARG A 49 1.61 -16.47 -7.74
C ARG A 49 0.59 -15.42 -8.16
N HIS A 50 0.97 -14.52 -9.04
CA HIS A 50 0.01 -13.60 -9.65
C HIS A 50 -0.97 -14.33 -10.56
N ALA A 51 -2.22 -13.87 -10.60
CA ALA A 51 -3.18 -14.32 -11.60
C ALA A 51 -2.60 -14.08 -13.01
N PRO A 52 -2.80 -15.00 -13.96
CA PRO A 52 -2.25 -14.85 -15.31
C PRO A 52 -2.72 -13.56 -15.99
N TRP A 53 -4.00 -13.32 -16.02
CA TRP A 53 -4.64 -12.10 -16.52
C TRP A 53 -5.85 -11.74 -15.66
N GLU A 54 -6.95 -12.47 -15.78
CA GLU A 54 -8.16 -12.27 -14.99
C GLU A 54 -8.14 -13.01 -13.65
N GLY A 55 -8.86 -12.47 -12.70
CA GLY A 55 -9.02 -13.03 -11.37
C GLY A 55 -8.11 -12.38 -10.32
N VAL A 56 -8.23 -12.88 -9.10
CA VAL A 56 -7.48 -12.40 -7.93
C VAL A 56 -6.98 -13.61 -7.14
N ARG A 57 -5.68 -13.64 -6.90
CA ARG A 57 -5.02 -14.58 -5.99
C ARG A 57 -4.50 -13.86 -4.74
N LEU A 58 -4.13 -14.57 -3.70
CA LEU A 58 -3.63 -13.96 -2.46
C LEU A 58 -2.46 -13.00 -2.70
N MET A 59 -1.53 -13.37 -3.60
CA MET A 59 -0.41 -12.50 -3.98
C MET A 59 -0.87 -11.17 -4.58
N ASP A 60 -2.01 -11.15 -5.26
CA ASP A 60 -2.53 -9.94 -5.90
C ASP A 60 -3.12 -8.93 -4.91
N LEU A 61 -3.41 -9.36 -3.68
CA LEU A 61 -3.94 -8.50 -2.61
C LEU A 61 -2.85 -7.69 -1.89
N VAL A 62 -1.59 -8.16 -1.92
CA VAL A 62 -0.51 -7.58 -1.11
C VAL A 62 -0.26 -6.12 -1.45
N PHE A 63 -0.06 -5.80 -2.74
CA PHE A 63 0.25 -4.42 -3.14
C PHE A 63 -0.94 -3.47 -2.99
N PRO A 64 -2.18 -3.81 -3.41
CA PRO A 64 -3.36 -3.00 -3.13
C PRO A 64 -3.62 -2.75 -1.64
N LEU A 65 -3.30 -3.71 -0.77
CA LEU A 65 -3.39 -3.54 0.68
C LEU A 65 -2.53 -2.36 1.16
N PHE A 66 -1.29 -2.26 0.67
CA PHE A 66 -0.42 -1.12 0.96
C PHE A 66 -0.97 0.18 0.39
N VAL A 67 -1.53 0.18 -0.83
CA VAL A 67 -2.13 1.36 -1.46
C VAL A 67 -3.33 1.87 -0.66
N THR A 68 -4.21 0.96 -0.20
CA THR A 68 -5.35 1.28 0.67
C THR A 68 -4.90 1.91 1.99
N LEU A 69 -3.93 1.28 2.67
CA LEU A 69 -3.42 1.77 3.95
C LEU A 69 -2.59 3.06 3.81
N ALA A 70 -1.95 3.27 2.65
CA ALA A 70 -1.32 4.55 2.34
C ALA A 70 -2.38 5.65 2.23
N GLY A 71 -3.46 5.42 1.47
CA GLY A 71 -4.59 6.34 1.39
C GLY A 71 -5.15 6.71 2.76
N ALA A 72 -5.37 5.71 3.63
CA ALA A 72 -5.81 5.95 5.00
C ALA A 72 -4.83 6.85 5.77
N GLY A 73 -3.52 6.69 5.56
CA GLY A 73 -2.49 7.54 6.16
C GLY A 73 -2.51 8.98 5.66
N LEU A 74 -2.77 9.19 4.37
CA LEU A 74 -2.85 10.53 3.77
C LEU A 74 -3.98 11.36 4.37
N ALA A 75 -5.11 10.74 4.77
CA ALA A 75 -6.20 11.40 5.48
C ALA A 75 -5.75 12.09 6.77
N PHE A 76 -4.68 11.61 7.41
CA PHE A 76 -4.09 12.24 8.60
C PHE A 76 -2.96 13.19 8.26
N ALA A 77 -2.17 12.86 7.25
CA ALA A 77 -1.02 13.68 6.84
C ALA A 77 -1.48 15.05 6.33
N TYR A 78 -2.55 15.08 5.55
CA TYR A 78 -3.07 16.29 4.90
C TYR A 78 -4.32 16.89 5.55
N ALA A 79 -4.64 16.50 6.77
CA ALA A 79 -5.83 16.96 7.50
C ALA A 79 -5.87 18.47 7.77
N ARG A 80 -4.71 19.14 7.90
CA ARG A 80 -4.63 20.54 8.32
C ARG A 80 -3.95 21.44 7.29
N ARG A 81 -2.82 21.03 6.76
CA ARG A 81 -2.02 21.81 5.81
C ARG A 81 -1.24 20.89 4.90
N VAL A 82 -1.21 21.22 3.63
CA VAL A 82 -0.38 20.58 2.62
C VAL A 82 0.80 21.52 2.34
N ASP A 83 2.00 21.04 2.62
CA ASP A 83 3.23 21.70 2.18
C ASP A 83 3.66 21.05 0.85
N VAL A 84 3.41 21.76 -0.24
CA VAL A 84 3.65 21.25 -1.59
C VAL A 84 5.11 20.91 -1.82
N TRP A 85 6.04 21.69 -1.29
CA TRP A 85 7.47 21.41 -1.44
C TRP A 85 7.90 20.13 -0.74
N VAL A 86 7.38 19.90 0.47
CA VAL A 86 7.63 18.65 1.21
C VAL A 86 7.05 17.46 0.43
N VAL A 87 5.85 17.62 -0.15
CA VAL A 87 5.24 16.56 -0.96
C VAL A 87 6.06 16.26 -2.20
N LEU A 88 6.44 17.29 -2.97
CA LEU A 88 7.23 17.12 -4.20
C LEU A 88 8.60 16.50 -3.91
N ARG A 89 9.29 16.96 -2.86
CA ARG A 89 10.57 16.36 -2.45
C ARG A 89 10.42 14.87 -2.11
N ARG A 90 9.39 14.50 -1.36
CA ARG A 90 9.11 13.09 -1.02
C ARG A 90 8.80 12.26 -2.25
N SER A 91 8.02 12.81 -3.18
CA SER A 91 7.71 12.17 -4.46
C SER A 91 8.97 11.97 -5.31
N ALA A 92 9.86 12.97 -5.35
CA ALA A 92 11.14 12.84 -6.04
C ALA A 92 12.02 11.75 -5.39
N VAL A 93 12.10 11.70 -4.06
CA VAL A 93 12.82 10.63 -3.35
C VAL A 93 12.24 9.26 -3.67
N LEU A 94 10.89 9.11 -3.64
CA LEU A 94 10.23 7.85 -4.00
C LEU A 94 10.51 7.45 -5.45
N TRP A 95 10.50 8.41 -6.38
CA TRP A 95 10.81 8.17 -7.78
C TRP A 95 12.23 7.62 -7.97
N TRP A 96 13.23 8.29 -7.37
CA TRP A 96 14.62 7.84 -7.44
C TRP A 96 14.86 6.51 -6.74
N CYS A 97 14.25 6.29 -5.57
CA CYS A 97 14.27 5.00 -4.90
C CYS A 97 13.65 3.90 -5.77
N GLY A 98 12.60 4.23 -6.54
CA GLY A 98 11.96 3.29 -7.46
C GLY A 98 12.85 2.96 -8.66
N LEU A 99 13.58 3.92 -9.21
CA LEU A 99 14.55 3.63 -10.28
C LEU A 99 15.69 2.74 -9.75
N LEU A 100 16.22 3.03 -8.57
CA LEU A 100 17.22 2.18 -7.91
C LEU A 100 16.67 0.76 -7.68
N TYR A 101 15.44 0.65 -7.22
CA TYR A 101 14.77 -0.63 -7.01
C TYR A 101 14.60 -1.42 -8.31
N ASN A 102 14.16 -0.77 -9.39
CA ASN A 102 14.05 -1.40 -10.71
C ASN A 102 15.42 -1.86 -11.21
N GLY A 103 16.47 -1.03 -11.04
CA GLY A 103 17.85 -1.40 -11.40
C GLY A 103 18.31 -2.67 -10.69
N ILE A 104 18.10 -2.74 -9.37
CA ILE A 104 18.49 -3.92 -8.57
C ILE A 104 17.72 -5.18 -9.02
N LEU A 105 16.39 -5.08 -9.18
CA LEU A 105 15.56 -6.26 -9.49
C LEU A 105 15.65 -6.73 -10.95
N LEU A 106 16.14 -5.90 -11.84
CA LEU A 106 16.29 -6.20 -13.27
C LEU A 106 17.77 -6.34 -13.69
N ASP A 107 18.67 -6.49 -12.71
CA ASP A 107 20.12 -6.65 -12.94
C ASP A 107 20.73 -5.57 -13.84
N TRP A 108 20.28 -4.30 -13.64
CA TRP A 108 20.77 -3.10 -14.33
C TRP A 108 20.74 -3.23 -15.87
N PRO A 109 19.56 -3.32 -16.49
CA PRO A 109 19.46 -3.40 -17.95
C PRO A 109 20.06 -2.15 -18.62
N PRO A 110 20.35 -2.21 -19.93
CA PRO A 110 20.79 -1.04 -20.69
C PRO A 110 19.87 0.17 -20.49
N VAL A 111 20.42 1.38 -20.52
CA VAL A 111 19.66 2.62 -20.30
C VAL A 111 18.50 2.74 -21.28
N THR A 112 18.64 2.24 -22.49
CA THR A 112 17.61 2.22 -23.55
C THR A 112 16.38 1.36 -23.21
N GLU A 113 16.56 0.35 -22.36
CA GLU A 113 15.51 -0.60 -21.95
C GLU A 113 15.17 -0.48 -20.45
N PHE A 114 15.76 0.54 -19.80
CA PHE A 114 15.59 0.71 -18.35
C PHE A 114 14.16 1.06 -18.00
N ARG A 115 13.51 0.23 -17.20
CA ARG A 115 12.12 0.40 -16.80
C ARG A 115 11.92 1.66 -15.93
N LEU A 116 11.09 2.59 -16.40
CA LEU A 116 10.84 3.86 -15.71
C LEU A 116 9.72 3.79 -14.67
N MET A 117 8.72 2.92 -14.90
CA MET A 117 7.59 2.77 -13.99
C MET A 117 7.80 1.60 -13.02
N GLY A 118 7.10 1.66 -11.89
CA GLY A 118 7.16 0.62 -10.86
C GLY A 118 6.36 0.99 -9.62
N PRO A 119 6.34 0.13 -8.60
CA PRO A 119 5.50 0.33 -7.42
C PRO A 119 5.77 1.64 -6.66
N LEU A 120 7.02 2.09 -6.57
CA LEU A 120 7.37 3.35 -5.91
C LEU A 120 7.02 4.56 -6.75
N GLN A 121 7.15 4.49 -8.08
CA GLN A 121 6.72 5.54 -9.00
C GLN A 121 5.20 5.73 -8.93
N LEU A 122 4.43 4.65 -8.78
CA LEU A 122 2.99 4.74 -8.54
C LEU A 122 2.67 5.62 -7.32
N TYR A 123 3.37 5.43 -6.20
CA TYR A 123 3.22 6.31 -5.03
C TYR A 123 3.75 7.73 -5.29
N ALA A 124 4.88 7.87 -6.00
CA ALA A 124 5.47 9.16 -6.33
C ALA A 124 4.51 10.05 -7.13
N VAL A 125 3.61 9.45 -7.91
CA VAL A 125 2.56 10.15 -8.67
C VAL A 125 1.28 10.31 -7.86
N LEU A 126 0.78 9.27 -7.20
CA LEU A 126 -0.52 9.33 -6.50
C LEU A 126 -0.49 10.20 -5.25
N VAL A 127 0.62 10.21 -4.49
CA VAL A 127 0.71 11.02 -3.26
C VAL A 127 0.57 12.50 -3.52
N PRO A 128 1.27 13.14 -4.48
CA PRO A 128 1.06 14.56 -4.79
C PRO A 128 -0.33 14.82 -5.39
N VAL A 129 -0.91 13.94 -6.18
CA VAL A 129 -2.28 14.09 -6.69
C VAL A 129 -3.27 14.18 -5.53
N VAL A 130 -3.20 13.25 -4.57
CA VAL A 130 -4.04 13.27 -3.36
C VAL A 130 -3.74 14.50 -2.49
N ALA A 131 -2.48 14.89 -2.35
CA ALA A 131 -2.08 16.06 -1.57
C ALA A 131 -2.68 17.36 -2.17
N ILE A 132 -2.55 17.55 -3.48
CA ILE A 132 -3.12 18.70 -4.20
C ILE A 132 -4.64 18.67 -4.10
N ALA A 133 -5.28 17.52 -4.32
CA ALA A 133 -6.73 17.37 -4.15
C ALA A 133 -7.18 17.73 -2.72
N SER A 134 -6.39 17.39 -1.70
CA SER A 134 -6.68 17.71 -0.29
C SER A 134 -6.69 19.22 0.02
N THR A 135 -6.13 20.06 -0.84
CA THR A 135 -6.22 21.52 -0.71
C THR A 135 -7.61 22.05 -1.06
N ARG A 136 -8.39 21.29 -1.83
CA ARG A 136 -9.74 21.66 -2.32
C ARG A 136 -10.83 20.79 -1.69
N LEU A 137 -10.54 19.51 -1.46
CA LEU A 137 -11.48 18.52 -0.92
C LEU A 137 -11.25 18.37 0.60
N SER A 138 -12.13 18.96 1.39
CA SER A 138 -12.00 19.01 2.86
C SER A 138 -12.92 18.03 3.59
N THR A 139 -14.03 17.60 2.96
CA THR A 139 -15.06 16.77 3.57
C THR A 139 -15.08 15.35 3.01
N GLY A 140 -15.53 14.38 3.83
CA GLY A 140 -15.72 13.00 3.37
C GLY A 140 -16.67 12.89 2.17
N ARG A 141 -17.72 13.74 2.11
CA ARG A 141 -18.66 13.78 0.98
C ARG A 141 -17.95 14.19 -0.33
N GLN A 142 -17.12 15.23 -0.29
CA GLN A 142 -16.36 15.66 -1.48
C GLN A 142 -15.41 14.56 -1.96
N TRP A 143 -14.73 13.89 -1.03
CA TRP A 143 -13.88 12.75 -1.35
C TRP A 143 -14.68 11.57 -1.92
N SER A 144 -15.87 11.27 -1.38
CA SER A 144 -16.73 10.22 -1.94
C SER A 144 -17.14 10.53 -3.38
N ILE A 145 -17.49 11.79 -3.66
CA ILE A 145 -17.84 12.24 -5.02
C ILE A 145 -16.61 12.11 -5.94
N ALA A 146 -15.43 12.53 -5.50
CA ALA A 146 -14.21 12.44 -6.30
C ALA A 146 -13.85 10.99 -6.60
N VAL A 147 -13.88 10.09 -5.61
CA VAL A 147 -13.63 8.66 -5.80
C VAL A 147 -14.66 8.04 -6.75
N ALA A 148 -15.95 8.37 -6.59
CA ALA A 148 -16.98 7.90 -7.51
C ALA A 148 -16.76 8.41 -8.94
N ALA A 149 -16.41 9.68 -9.13
CA ALA A 149 -16.12 10.25 -10.44
C ALA A 149 -14.95 9.54 -11.12
N VAL A 150 -13.85 9.31 -10.39
CA VAL A 150 -12.69 8.56 -10.93
C VAL A 150 -13.09 7.11 -11.25
N THR A 151 -13.89 6.47 -10.37
CA THR A 151 -14.38 5.10 -10.64
C THR A 151 -15.20 5.06 -11.92
N VAL A 152 -16.15 5.99 -12.12
CA VAL A 152 -16.97 6.06 -13.34
C VAL A 152 -16.09 6.31 -14.56
N THR A 153 -15.20 7.29 -14.53
CA THR A 153 -14.33 7.62 -15.67
C THR A 153 -13.44 6.43 -16.05
N THR A 154 -12.82 5.79 -15.06
CA THR A 154 -11.98 4.61 -15.31
C THR A 154 -12.81 3.42 -15.81
N THR A 155 -14.04 3.26 -15.32
CA THR A 155 -14.97 2.24 -15.82
C THR A 155 -15.31 2.46 -17.28
N VAL A 156 -15.67 3.68 -17.66
CA VAL A 156 -15.96 4.04 -19.06
C VAL A 156 -14.76 3.73 -19.95
N LEU A 157 -13.55 4.11 -19.53
CA LEU A 157 -12.31 3.79 -20.25
C LEU A 157 -12.20 2.29 -20.54
N HIS A 158 -12.36 1.45 -19.51
CA HIS A 158 -12.22 0.00 -19.65
C HIS A 158 -13.36 -0.62 -20.47
N LEU A 159 -14.60 -0.12 -20.33
CA LEU A 159 -15.73 -0.59 -21.13
C LEU A 159 -15.60 -0.24 -22.63
N VAL A 160 -15.12 0.97 -22.95
CA VAL A 160 -14.86 1.38 -24.35
C VAL A 160 -13.81 0.46 -24.96
N TRP A 161 -12.72 0.19 -24.24
CA TRP A 161 -11.68 -0.74 -24.74
C TRP A 161 -12.18 -2.17 -24.83
N SER A 162 -12.91 -2.65 -23.82
CA SER A 162 -13.52 -3.98 -23.84
C SER A 162 -14.44 -4.18 -25.03
N ALA A 163 -15.27 -3.17 -25.32
CA ALA A 163 -16.17 -3.19 -26.50
C ALA A 163 -15.40 -3.20 -27.83
N ALA A 164 -14.34 -2.42 -27.93
CA ALA A 164 -13.51 -2.35 -29.13
C ALA A 164 -12.68 -3.62 -29.36
N CYS A 165 -12.28 -4.32 -28.29
CA CYS A 165 -11.42 -5.50 -28.34
C CYS A 165 -12.21 -6.82 -28.32
N GLY A 166 -13.51 -6.81 -28.06
CA GLY A 166 -14.28 -8.04 -27.76
C GLY A 166 -13.92 -8.65 -26.39
N GLY A 167 -13.38 -7.85 -25.47
CA GLY A 167 -12.88 -8.20 -24.15
C GLY A 167 -11.52 -7.60 -23.86
N LEU A 168 -11.10 -7.59 -22.60
CA LEU A 168 -9.77 -7.11 -22.21
C LEU A 168 -8.77 -8.27 -22.17
N THR A 169 -7.74 -8.20 -23.02
CA THR A 169 -6.66 -9.20 -23.11
C THR A 169 -5.29 -8.54 -23.01
N PRO A 170 -4.18 -9.26 -22.80
CA PRO A 170 -2.84 -8.69 -22.88
C PRO A 170 -2.57 -8.01 -24.22
N GLU A 171 -3.14 -8.53 -25.31
CA GLU A 171 -2.97 -8.04 -26.68
C GLU A 171 -3.85 -6.83 -26.99
N CYS A 172 -4.98 -6.67 -26.27
CA CYS A 172 -5.90 -5.55 -26.48
C CYS A 172 -6.46 -5.04 -25.15
N ASN A 173 -5.89 -3.94 -24.67
CA ASN A 173 -6.24 -3.29 -23.40
C ASN A 173 -5.83 -1.80 -23.44
N PRO A 174 -6.39 -0.95 -22.55
CA PRO A 174 -6.08 0.49 -22.58
C PRO A 174 -4.60 0.82 -22.32
N SER A 175 -3.89 0.02 -21.51
CA SER A 175 -2.46 0.28 -21.25
C SER A 175 -1.61 0.07 -22.49
N ARG A 176 -1.95 -0.89 -23.34
CA ARG A 176 -1.29 -1.08 -24.63
C ARG A 176 -1.43 0.14 -25.54
N GLY A 177 -2.61 0.77 -25.55
CA GLY A 177 -2.87 1.94 -26.39
C GLY A 177 -2.39 3.26 -25.80
N ILE A 178 -2.23 3.36 -24.49
CA ILE A 178 -1.88 4.61 -23.80
C ILE A 178 -0.46 4.58 -23.25
N ASP A 179 -0.12 3.55 -22.44
CA ASP A 179 1.15 3.53 -21.72
C ASP A 179 2.33 3.13 -22.62
N LEU A 180 2.15 2.10 -23.47
CA LEU A 180 3.26 1.61 -24.31
C LEU A 180 3.74 2.64 -25.33
N PRO A 181 2.89 3.41 -26.03
CA PRO A 181 3.36 4.47 -26.91
C PRO A 181 4.12 5.60 -26.19
N LEU A 182 3.80 5.84 -24.89
CA LEU A 182 4.48 6.86 -24.09
C LEU A 182 5.82 6.41 -23.54
N LEU A 183 5.94 5.12 -23.19
CA LEU A 183 7.11 4.58 -22.49
C LEU A 183 8.07 3.87 -23.45
N GLY A 184 7.60 3.36 -24.58
CA GLY A 184 8.40 2.60 -25.52
C GLY A 184 9.11 1.42 -24.85
N ASP A 185 10.41 1.30 -25.08
CA ASP A 185 11.26 0.24 -24.53
C ASP A 185 11.47 0.39 -23.00
N HIS A 186 11.09 1.53 -22.42
CA HIS A 186 11.12 1.75 -20.97
C HIS A 186 9.90 1.18 -20.22
N ALA A 187 8.94 0.58 -20.93
CA ALA A 187 7.81 -0.11 -20.37
C ALA A 187 8.19 -1.48 -19.77
N TYR A 188 7.28 -2.05 -18.99
CA TYR A 188 7.45 -3.38 -18.41
C TYR A 188 7.80 -4.42 -19.51
N ARG A 189 8.93 -5.13 -19.30
CA ARG A 189 9.50 -6.09 -20.28
C ARG A 189 9.66 -5.46 -21.68
N SER A 190 10.12 -4.23 -21.75
CA SER A 190 10.31 -3.48 -23.00
C SER A 190 9.06 -3.52 -23.90
N GLY A 191 7.89 -3.41 -23.28
CA GLY A 191 6.60 -3.42 -23.98
C GLY A 191 6.10 -4.80 -24.46
N SER A 192 6.91 -5.83 -24.42
CA SER A 192 6.54 -7.17 -24.94
C SER A 192 5.39 -7.84 -24.18
N ALA A 193 5.14 -7.41 -22.91
CA ALA A 193 4.03 -7.92 -22.13
C ALA A 193 2.65 -7.41 -22.60
N GLY A 194 2.60 -6.36 -23.43
CA GLY A 194 1.36 -5.74 -23.90
C GLY A 194 0.68 -4.78 -22.91
N PHE A 195 1.31 -4.50 -21.77
CA PHE A 195 0.80 -3.58 -20.74
C PHE A 195 1.93 -3.07 -19.83
N GLU A 196 1.67 -1.96 -19.11
CA GLU A 196 2.51 -1.46 -18.00
C GLU A 196 1.69 -1.51 -16.70
N PRO A 197 2.06 -2.38 -15.73
CA PRO A 197 1.24 -2.61 -14.53
C PRO A 197 1.25 -1.44 -13.54
N GLU A 198 2.13 -0.46 -13.70
CA GLU A 198 2.19 0.79 -12.91
C GLU A 198 2.12 2.05 -13.80
N GLY A 199 1.62 1.92 -15.06
CA GLY A 199 1.42 3.02 -15.99
C GLY A 199 0.23 3.93 -15.65
N LEU A 200 -0.09 4.86 -16.53
CA LEU A 200 -1.18 5.84 -16.34
C LEU A 200 -2.54 5.16 -16.17
N VAL A 201 -2.77 4.08 -16.92
CA VAL A 201 -4.01 3.30 -16.82
C VAL A 201 -4.12 2.66 -15.44
N ALA A 202 -3.06 1.99 -14.99
CA ALA A 202 -3.03 1.38 -13.65
C ALA A 202 -3.10 2.45 -12.55
N LEU A 203 -2.48 3.63 -12.73
CA LEU A 203 -2.59 4.77 -11.81
C LEU A 203 -4.03 5.23 -11.62
N SER A 204 -4.85 5.22 -12.68
CA SER A 204 -6.27 5.59 -12.57
C SER A 204 -7.04 4.62 -11.65
N GLY A 205 -6.82 3.32 -11.81
CA GLY A 205 -7.40 2.29 -10.94
C GLY A 205 -6.83 2.32 -9.51
N ALA A 206 -5.52 2.48 -9.37
CA ALA A 206 -4.87 2.58 -8.05
C ALA A 206 -5.32 3.84 -7.29
N SER A 207 -5.69 4.93 -7.98
CA SER A 207 -6.27 6.12 -7.35
C SER A 207 -7.63 5.84 -6.72
N ILE A 208 -8.43 4.92 -7.26
CA ILE A 208 -9.67 4.42 -6.63
C ILE A 208 -9.33 3.73 -5.32
N THR A 209 -8.41 2.76 -5.36
CA THR A 209 -7.96 2.01 -4.17
C THR A 209 -7.42 2.95 -3.08
N MET A 210 -6.57 3.91 -3.45
CA MET A 210 -6.01 4.91 -2.52
C MET A 210 -7.10 5.85 -1.99
N GLY A 211 -8.02 6.29 -2.84
CA GLY A 211 -9.14 7.15 -2.47
C GLY A 211 -10.11 6.49 -1.50
N VAL A 212 -10.44 5.21 -1.71
CA VAL A 212 -11.24 4.42 -0.77
C VAL A 212 -10.51 4.28 0.56
N GLY A 213 -9.20 4.01 0.55
CA GLY A 213 -8.37 4.01 1.75
C GLY A 213 -8.38 5.35 2.48
N LEU A 214 -8.33 6.47 1.75
CA LEU A 214 -8.43 7.82 2.31
C LEU A 214 -9.79 8.04 2.99
N LEU A 215 -10.89 7.60 2.38
CA LEU A 215 -12.22 7.65 2.99
C LEU A 215 -12.27 6.88 4.31
N ALA A 216 -11.68 5.68 4.36
CA ALA A 216 -11.55 4.92 5.61
C ALA A 216 -10.74 5.70 6.67
N GLY A 217 -9.62 6.29 6.27
CA GLY A 217 -8.81 7.14 7.14
C GLY A 217 -9.53 8.38 7.66
N VAL A 218 -10.36 9.02 6.84
CA VAL A 218 -11.21 10.17 7.25
C VAL A 218 -12.19 9.76 8.34
N GLN A 219 -12.84 8.59 8.21
CA GLN A 219 -13.77 8.07 9.23
C GLN A 219 -13.05 7.83 10.56
N VAL A 220 -11.90 7.15 10.55
CA VAL A 220 -11.09 6.91 11.77
C VAL A 220 -10.63 8.23 12.40
N ARG A 221 -10.23 9.22 11.57
CA ARG A 221 -9.81 10.53 12.04
C ARG A 221 -10.94 11.29 12.75
N GLN A 222 -12.14 11.29 12.19
CA GLN A 222 -13.30 11.99 12.76
C GLN A 222 -13.72 11.40 14.11
N ALA A 223 -13.61 10.10 14.29
CA ALA A 223 -13.92 9.44 15.56
C ALA A 223 -12.98 9.79 16.71
N ARG A 224 -11.79 10.26 16.39
CA ARG A 224 -10.70 10.42 17.36
C ARG A 224 -10.99 11.35 18.52
N ASN A 225 -11.86 12.34 18.30
CA ASN A 225 -12.23 13.35 19.26
C ASN A 225 -13.66 13.16 19.82
N THR A 226 -14.31 12.04 19.49
CA THR A 226 -15.70 11.77 19.88
C THR A 226 -15.73 10.56 20.80
N PRO A 227 -15.98 10.72 22.11
CA PRO A 227 -16.13 9.60 23.03
C PRO A 227 -17.21 8.63 22.54
N GLY A 228 -16.96 7.32 22.64
CA GLY A 228 -17.92 6.29 22.22
C GLY A 228 -18.07 6.06 20.71
N ALA A 229 -17.43 6.86 19.85
CA ALA A 229 -17.57 6.75 18.39
C ALA A 229 -16.93 5.49 17.79
N ARG A 230 -16.14 4.73 18.56
CA ARG A 230 -15.40 3.54 18.06
C ARG A 230 -16.30 2.54 17.34
N HIS A 231 -17.38 2.11 17.99
CA HIS A 231 -18.33 1.14 17.40
C HIS A 231 -18.92 1.68 16.09
N ARG A 232 -19.38 2.92 16.11
CA ARG A 232 -19.93 3.59 14.91
C ARG A 232 -18.94 3.60 13.76
N VAL A 233 -17.67 3.94 14.01
CA VAL A 233 -16.65 3.99 12.96
C VAL A 233 -16.31 2.60 12.46
N THR A 234 -16.20 1.61 13.34
CA THR A 234 -15.99 0.21 12.91
C THR A 234 -17.12 -0.24 11.98
N THR A 235 -18.40 0.06 12.35
CA THR A 235 -19.55 -0.25 11.49
C THR A 235 -19.49 0.50 10.14
N GLN A 236 -19.09 1.78 10.15
CA GLN A 236 -18.93 2.56 8.91
C GLN A 236 -17.82 2.01 8.01
N LEU A 237 -16.71 1.55 8.57
CA LEU A 237 -15.64 0.89 7.81
C LEU A 237 -16.11 -0.43 7.20
N ILE A 238 -16.85 -1.24 7.96
CA ILE A 238 -17.45 -2.48 7.44
C ILE A 238 -18.44 -2.15 6.32
N ALA A 239 -19.31 -1.16 6.50
CA ALA A 239 -20.23 -0.72 5.46
C ALA A 239 -19.49 -0.25 4.20
N LEU A 240 -18.40 0.50 4.34
CA LEU A 240 -17.55 0.90 3.20
C LEU A 240 -16.96 -0.31 2.49
N ALA A 241 -16.48 -1.32 3.23
CA ALA A 241 -15.97 -2.56 2.65
C ALA A 241 -17.05 -3.32 1.87
N VAL A 242 -18.28 -3.40 2.42
CA VAL A 242 -19.42 -4.02 1.74
C VAL A 242 -19.79 -3.26 0.45
N VAL A 243 -19.85 -1.92 0.50
CA VAL A 243 -20.11 -1.10 -0.70
C VAL A 243 -19.05 -1.32 -1.77
N CYS A 244 -17.77 -1.39 -1.39
CA CYS A 244 -16.69 -1.69 -2.33
C CYS A 244 -16.82 -3.08 -2.94
N ALA A 245 -17.13 -4.11 -2.13
CA ALA A 245 -17.32 -5.46 -2.63
C ALA A 245 -18.53 -5.55 -3.61
N LEU A 246 -19.68 -4.99 -3.23
CA LEU A 246 -20.86 -4.96 -4.10
C LEU A 246 -20.60 -4.18 -5.39
N GLY A 247 -19.91 -3.04 -5.29
CA GLY A 247 -19.49 -2.26 -6.45
C GLY A 247 -18.57 -3.03 -7.39
N ALA A 248 -17.60 -3.78 -6.84
CA ALA A 248 -16.70 -4.62 -7.63
C ALA A 248 -17.47 -5.71 -8.40
N PHE A 249 -18.37 -6.41 -7.73
CA PHE A 249 -19.21 -7.44 -8.38
C PHE A 249 -20.19 -6.86 -9.41
N ALA A 250 -20.76 -5.69 -9.13
CA ALA A 250 -21.62 -4.99 -10.10
C ALA A 250 -20.83 -4.61 -11.36
N LEU A 251 -19.62 -4.05 -11.22
CA LEU A 251 -18.75 -3.71 -12.35
C LEU A 251 -18.34 -4.97 -13.13
N GLN A 252 -18.06 -6.06 -12.45
CA GLN A 252 -17.76 -7.34 -13.10
C GLN A 252 -18.96 -7.86 -13.91
N ALA A 253 -20.16 -7.75 -13.35
CA ALA A 253 -21.39 -8.11 -14.07
C ALA A 253 -21.66 -7.20 -15.29
N MET A 254 -21.16 -5.97 -15.28
CA MET A 254 -21.21 -5.02 -16.40
C MET A 254 -20.12 -5.26 -17.46
N GLY A 255 -19.28 -6.29 -17.32
CA GLY A 255 -18.23 -6.62 -18.27
C GLY A 255 -16.87 -5.97 -17.98
N VAL A 256 -16.63 -5.48 -16.76
CA VAL A 256 -15.30 -5.02 -16.32
C VAL A 256 -14.65 -6.12 -15.47
N PRO A 257 -13.79 -6.98 -16.05
CA PRO A 257 -13.19 -8.11 -15.35
C PRO A 257 -12.21 -7.67 -14.26
N LEU A 258 -11.88 -8.58 -13.35
CA LEU A 258 -10.87 -8.37 -12.30
C LEU A 258 -9.48 -8.54 -12.92
N VAL A 259 -8.83 -7.47 -13.35
CA VAL A 259 -7.51 -7.51 -13.98
C VAL A 259 -6.54 -6.60 -13.22
N LYS A 260 -5.57 -7.24 -12.53
CA LYS A 260 -4.50 -6.55 -11.80
C LYS A 260 -3.61 -5.74 -12.73
N ARG A 261 -3.26 -6.30 -13.89
CA ARG A 261 -2.24 -5.77 -14.81
C ARG A 261 -2.57 -4.37 -15.35
N VAL A 262 -3.84 -4.04 -15.44
CA VAL A 262 -4.35 -2.72 -15.84
C VAL A 262 -5.17 -2.06 -14.72
N TRP A 263 -5.13 -2.66 -13.53
CA TRP A 263 -5.81 -2.19 -12.32
C TRP A 263 -7.25 -1.75 -12.59
N THR A 264 -8.07 -2.66 -13.12
CA THR A 264 -9.47 -2.37 -13.44
C THR A 264 -10.24 -1.85 -12.22
N PRO A 265 -11.29 -1.02 -12.39
CA PRO A 265 -12.10 -0.52 -11.27
C PRO A 265 -12.71 -1.61 -10.40
N SER A 266 -13.15 -2.72 -10.99
CA SER A 266 -13.61 -3.91 -10.26
C SER A 266 -12.51 -4.49 -9.37
N PHE A 267 -11.28 -4.64 -9.91
CA PHE A 267 -10.10 -5.05 -9.14
C PHE A 267 -9.76 -4.05 -8.04
N ALA A 268 -9.78 -2.74 -8.35
CA ALA A 268 -9.45 -1.67 -7.40
C ALA A 268 -10.37 -1.69 -6.17
N LEU A 269 -11.68 -1.82 -6.37
CA LEU A 269 -12.67 -1.86 -5.30
C LEU A 269 -12.57 -3.15 -4.49
N LEU A 270 -12.48 -4.31 -5.14
CA LEU A 270 -12.41 -5.60 -4.45
C LEU A 270 -11.15 -5.70 -3.58
N THR A 271 -10.01 -5.29 -4.10
CA THR A 271 -8.73 -5.41 -3.38
C THR A 271 -8.52 -4.36 -2.30
N ALA A 272 -9.33 -3.29 -2.25
CA ALA A 272 -9.37 -2.37 -1.12
C ALA A 272 -10.07 -3.00 0.12
N VAL A 273 -10.98 -3.95 -0.06
CA VAL A 273 -11.77 -4.56 1.02
C VAL A 273 -10.91 -5.14 2.15
N PRO A 274 -9.90 -6.00 1.90
CA PRO A 274 -9.04 -6.52 2.97
C PRO A 274 -8.35 -5.42 3.78
N GLY A 275 -7.91 -4.34 3.13
CA GLY A 275 -7.26 -3.20 3.79
C GLY A 275 -8.20 -2.44 4.72
N ILE A 276 -9.44 -2.23 4.29
CA ILE A 276 -10.48 -1.57 5.09
C ILE A 276 -10.85 -2.45 6.29
N LEU A 277 -11.07 -3.76 6.08
CA LEU A 277 -11.43 -4.69 7.15
C LEU A 277 -10.30 -4.87 8.16
N LEU A 278 -9.04 -4.93 7.71
CA LEU A 278 -7.88 -4.96 8.57
C LEU A 278 -7.80 -3.71 9.45
N LEU A 279 -8.00 -2.53 8.86
CA LEU A 279 -8.06 -1.26 9.59
C LEU A 279 -9.24 -1.21 10.57
N ALA A 280 -10.42 -1.71 10.18
CA ALA A 280 -11.61 -1.77 11.02
C ALA A 280 -11.38 -2.63 12.26
N GLY A 281 -10.84 -3.84 12.08
CA GLY A 281 -10.50 -4.75 13.18
C GLY A 281 -9.44 -4.16 14.10
N ALA A 282 -8.37 -3.61 13.53
CA ALA A 282 -7.32 -2.94 14.31
C ALA A 282 -7.86 -1.74 15.09
N HIS A 283 -8.73 -0.90 14.48
CA HIS A 283 -9.38 0.22 15.14
C HIS A 283 -10.27 -0.24 16.29
N ALA A 284 -11.07 -1.28 16.08
CA ALA A 284 -11.95 -1.83 17.11
C ALA A 284 -11.18 -2.38 18.32
N VAL A 285 -9.99 -2.94 18.10
CA VAL A 285 -9.21 -3.60 19.16
C VAL A 285 -8.20 -2.65 19.82
N LEU A 286 -7.49 -1.83 19.03
CA LEU A 286 -6.29 -1.14 19.51
C LEU A 286 -6.53 0.32 19.88
N ASP A 287 -7.43 1.03 19.17
CA ASP A 287 -7.59 2.47 19.39
C ASP A 287 -8.51 2.81 20.59
N GLY A 288 -9.24 1.82 21.13
CA GLY A 288 -10.16 2.02 22.26
C GLY A 288 -9.66 1.57 23.63
N ARG A 289 -8.50 0.92 23.71
CA ARG A 289 -7.98 0.31 24.95
C ARG A 289 -7.06 1.22 25.78
N ARG A 290 -6.75 2.42 25.29
CA ARG A 290 -5.83 3.33 26.02
C ARG A 290 -6.59 4.44 26.73
N GLU A 291 -7.02 4.17 27.95
CA GLU A 291 -7.07 5.20 28.97
C GLU A 291 -5.64 5.66 29.29
N PRO A 292 -5.41 6.95 29.60
CA PRO A 292 -4.08 7.49 29.86
C PRO A 292 -3.33 6.86 31.03
N SER A 293 -3.98 6.01 31.80
CA SER A 293 -3.51 5.41 33.06
C SER A 293 -3.13 3.93 32.99
N SER A 294 -3.21 3.28 31.83
CA SER A 294 -2.77 1.86 31.75
C SER A 294 -1.29 1.80 31.36
N ASP A 295 -0.43 1.55 32.33
CA ASP A 295 1.00 1.20 32.16
C ASP A 295 1.23 -0.18 31.50
N VAL A 296 0.18 -0.75 30.88
CA VAL A 296 0.29 -2.03 30.20
C VAL A 296 1.02 -1.83 28.87
N GLU A 297 2.26 -2.29 28.81
CA GLU A 297 3.02 -2.36 27.56
C GLU A 297 2.27 -3.20 26.52
N PRO A 298 2.24 -2.77 25.24
CA PRO A 298 1.64 -3.58 24.19
C PRO A 298 2.36 -4.92 24.09
N GLY A 299 1.61 -6.03 24.04
CA GLY A 299 2.20 -7.35 23.86
C GLY A 299 3.15 -7.42 22.66
N LEU A 300 4.10 -8.36 22.71
CA LEU A 300 5.18 -8.50 21.73
C LEU A 300 4.69 -8.48 20.27
N GLY A 301 3.58 -9.17 19.96
CA GLY A 301 3.01 -9.21 18.60
C GLY A 301 2.51 -7.84 18.11
N VAL A 302 1.90 -7.04 19.00
CA VAL A 302 1.45 -5.68 18.63
C VAL A 302 2.66 -4.77 18.42
N SER A 303 3.67 -4.88 19.29
CA SER A 303 4.89 -4.09 19.20
C SER A 303 5.68 -4.42 17.92
N ALA A 304 5.80 -5.70 17.55
CA ALA A 304 6.45 -6.16 16.32
C ALA A 304 5.72 -5.64 15.06
N ALA A 305 4.39 -5.80 15.00
CA ALA A 305 3.61 -5.29 13.88
C ALA A 305 3.71 -3.76 13.75
N VAL A 306 3.63 -3.00 14.85
CA VAL A 306 3.82 -1.56 14.83
C VAL A 306 5.23 -1.17 14.37
N ALA A 307 6.27 -1.90 14.77
CA ALA A 307 7.65 -1.66 14.34
C ALA A 307 7.82 -1.88 12.83
N LEU A 308 7.27 -2.98 12.28
CA LEU A 308 7.20 -3.25 10.84
C LEU A 308 6.45 -2.14 10.09
N GLY A 309 5.26 -1.75 10.58
CA GLY A 309 4.44 -0.72 9.93
C GLY A 309 5.09 0.65 9.91
N ARG A 310 5.92 0.97 10.89
CA ARG A 310 6.69 2.23 10.96
C ARG A 310 7.89 2.24 10.03
N ASN A 311 8.41 1.08 9.65
CA ASN A 311 9.49 0.86 8.69
C ASN A 311 8.98 0.12 7.43
N ALA A 312 7.71 0.33 7.04
CA ALA A 312 7.07 -0.42 5.97
C ALA A 312 7.78 -0.30 4.62
N LEU A 313 8.36 0.87 4.31
CA LEU A 313 9.15 1.05 3.09
C LEU A 313 10.37 0.13 3.07
N LEU A 314 11.14 0.11 4.16
CA LEU A 314 12.29 -0.79 4.31
C LEU A 314 11.85 -2.25 4.28
N GLY A 315 10.82 -2.61 5.05
CA GLY A 315 10.34 -3.98 5.15
C GLY A 315 9.83 -4.53 3.83
N TYR A 316 9.19 -3.71 3.00
CA TYR A 316 8.71 -4.12 1.69
C TYR A 316 9.85 -4.14 0.65
N PHE A 317 10.45 -3.00 0.34
CA PHE A 317 11.39 -2.88 -0.77
C PHE A 317 12.77 -3.45 -0.45
N GLY A 318 13.24 -3.29 0.78
CA GLY A 318 14.50 -3.89 1.22
C GLY A 318 14.47 -5.41 1.18
N SER A 319 13.35 -6.00 1.58
CA SER A 319 13.19 -7.46 1.55
C SER A 319 13.19 -8.03 0.12
N HIS A 320 12.59 -7.33 -0.84
CA HIS A 320 12.64 -7.75 -2.23
C HIS A 320 14.06 -7.67 -2.82
N ALA A 321 14.80 -6.62 -2.50
CA ALA A 321 16.20 -6.50 -2.94
C ALA A 321 17.08 -7.62 -2.35
N VAL A 322 16.91 -7.90 -1.04
CA VAL A 322 17.67 -8.96 -0.37
C VAL A 322 17.31 -10.35 -0.91
N ILE A 323 16.02 -10.66 -1.08
CA ILE A 323 15.61 -11.97 -1.59
C ILE A 323 16.03 -12.17 -3.06
N HIS A 324 16.03 -11.09 -3.87
CA HIS A 324 16.55 -11.12 -5.23
C HIS A 324 18.03 -11.53 -5.22
N TRP A 325 18.84 -10.86 -4.40
CA TRP A 325 20.26 -11.18 -4.25
C TRP A 325 20.50 -12.60 -3.71
N LEU A 326 19.72 -13.04 -2.70
CA LEU A 326 19.83 -14.39 -2.14
C LEU A 326 19.51 -15.50 -3.15
N ARG A 327 18.70 -15.19 -4.18
CA ARG A 327 18.30 -16.13 -5.25
C ARG A 327 19.14 -16.00 -6.51
N ALA A 328 20.11 -15.10 -6.55
CA ALA A 328 20.96 -14.88 -7.72
C ALA A 328 21.97 -16.02 -7.94
N GLY A 329 22.28 -16.31 -9.21
CA GLY A 329 23.26 -17.31 -9.63
C GLY A 329 22.71 -18.73 -9.75
N ASP A 330 23.48 -19.61 -10.41
CA ASP A 330 23.09 -21.00 -10.73
C ASP A 330 22.89 -21.87 -9.49
N VAL A 331 23.71 -21.67 -8.46
CA VAL A 331 23.55 -22.24 -7.13
C VAL A 331 23.42 -21.08 -6.15
N SER A 332 22.19 -20.68 -5.92
CA SER A 332 21.90 -19.51 -5.10
C SER A 332 22.28 -19.72 -3.63
N LEU A 333 22.54 -18.61 -2.92
CA LEU A 333 22.74 -18.69 -1.48
C LEU A 333 21.48 -19.23 -0.77
N ALA A 334 20.30 -18.98 -1.30
CA ALA A 334 19.06 -19.54 -0.80
C ALA A 334 19.05 -21.06 -0.88
N ASP A 335 19.50 -21.65 -2.00
CA ASP A 335 19.57 -23.11 -2.16
C ASP A 335 20.56 -23.75 -1.17
N ARG A 336 21.73 -23.13 -0.97
CA ARG A 336 22.72 -23.60 0.04
C ARG A 336 22.16 -23.55 1.46
N LEU A 337 21.40 -22.50 1.80
CA LEU A 337 20.76 -22.39 3.12
C LEU A 337 19.65 -23.45 3.30
N VAL A 338 18.95 -23.79 2.22
CA VAL A 338 17.94 -24.87 2.22
C VAL A 338 18.61 -26.24 2.47
N GLU A 339 19.71 -26.53 1.77
CA GLU A 339 20.47 -27.78 1.96
C GLU A 339 21.01 -27.88 3.40
N PHE A 340 21.61 -26.81 3.91
CA PHE A 340 22.10 -26.74 5.28
C PHE A 340 20.98 -26.93 6.32
N GLY A 341 19.77 -26.43 6.03
CA GLY A 341 18.59 -26.52 6.88
C GLY A 341 17.89 -27.90 6.90
N GLY A 342 18.46 -28.94 6.29
CA GLY A 342 17.90 -30.30 6.30
C GLY A 342 17.17 -30.71 5.02
N GLY A 343 17.48 -30.06 3.90
CA GLY A 343 17.00 -30.41 2.56
C GLY A 343 15.71 -29.74 2.14
N ALA A 344 15.13 -30.22 1.01
CA ALA A 344 14.15 -29.47 0.24
C ALA A 344 12.92 -28.97 1.02
N ASP A 345 12.32 -29.78 1.84
CA ASP A 345 11.09 -29.40 2.54
C ASP A 345 11.37 -28.65 3.85
N THR A 346 12.12 -29.25 4.76
CA THR A 346 12.45 -28.64 6.06
C THR A 346 13.26 -27.37 5.88
N GLY A 347 14.28 -27.41 4.98
CA GLY A 347 15.14 -26.26 4.72
C GLY A 347 14.39 -25.07 4.14
N ARG A 348 13.39 -25.28 3.25
CA ARG A 348 12.56 -24.18 2.72
C ARG A 348 11.73 -23.51 3.80
N TRP A 349 11.10 -24.27 4.67
CA TRP A 349 10.35 -23.72 5.80
C TRP A 349 11.25 -22.96 6.76
N LEU A 350 12.42 -23.54 7.08
CA LEU A 350 13.41 -22.90 7.94
C LEU A 350 13.93 -21.60 7.32
N PHE A 351 14.26 -21.59 6.02
CA PHE A 351 14.64 -20.39 5.31
C PHE A 351 13.58 -19.29 5.42
N GLY A 352 12.31 -19.64 5.13
CA GLY A 352 11.19 -18.69 5.23
C GLY A 352 11.05 -18.12 6.64
N LEU A 353 11.10 -18.98 7.66
CA LEU A 353 11.02 -18.57 9.06
C LEU A 353 12.17 -17.64 9.46
N VAL A 354 13.41 -17.99 9.10
CA VAL A 354 14.60 -17.17 9.40
C VAL A 354 14.53 -15.82 8.68
N PHE A 355 14.15 -15.82 7.40
CA PHE A 355 14.01 -14.60 6.62
C PHE A 355 12.98 -13.64 7.22
N VAL A 356 11.79 -14.12 7.55
CA VAL A 356 10.73 -13.31 8.17
C VAL A 356 11.17 -12.83 9.55
N SER A 357 11.75 -13.71 10.38
CA SER A 357 12.22 -13.37 11.73
C SER A 357 13.32 -12.33 11.72
N PHE A 358 14.24 -12.40 10.76
CA PHE A 358 15.28 -11.38 10.55
C PHE A 358 14.68 -9.99 10.32
N TRP A 359 13.71 -9.87 9.39
CA TRP A 359 13.08 -8.58 9.10
C TRP A 359 12.25 -8.03 10.26
N VAL A 360 11.56 -8.91 10.98
CA VAL A 360 10.82 -8.53 12.20
C VAL A 360 11.79 -8.01 13.25
N ALA A 361 12.87 -8.76 13.53
CA ALA A 361 13.89 -8.36 14.50
C ALA A 361 14.57 -7.05 14.11
N LEU A 362 14.97 -6.89 12.85
CA LEU A 362 15.58 -5.67 12.33
C LEU A 362 14.66 -4.45 12.54
N CYS A 363 13.38 -4.56 12.17
CA CYS A 363 12.42 -3.46 12.35
C CYS A 363 12.17 -3.16 13.84
N MET A 364 12.18 -4.17 14.72
CA MET A 364 12.06 -3.97 16.16
C MET A 364 13.28 -3.25 16.73
N VAL A 365 14.49 -3.65 16.32
CA VAL A 365 15.74 -2.98 16.72
C VAL A 365 15.76 -1.53 16.27
N LEU A 366 15.43 -1.25 14.99
CA LEU A 366 15.32 0.11 14.47
C LEU A 366 14.29 0.95 15.25
N ALA A 367 13.14 0.35 15.57
CA ALA A 367 12.11 1.02 16.36
C ALA A 367 12.56 1.34 17.79
N ARG A 368 13.36 0.46 18.43
CA ARG A 368 13.97 0.70 19.76
C ARG A 368 14.89 1.92 19.74
N PHE A 369 15.68 2.07 18.68
CA PHE A 369 16.55 3.24 18.48
C PHE A 369 15.82 4.44 17.87
N ARG A 370 14.48 4.37 17.69
CA ARG A 370 13.64 5.41 17.06
C ARG A 370 14.06 5.76 15.63
N ILE A 371 14.71 4.82 14.94
CA ILE A 371 15.09 4.96 13.53
C ILE A 371 13.91 4.52 12.66
N TYR A 372 13.45 5.42 11.78
CA TYR A 372 12.33 5.16 10.88
C TYR A 372 12.67 5.64 9.49
N ILE A 373 12.79 4.70 8.56
CA ILE A 373 13.09 4.99 7.16
C ILE A 373 11.79 5.41 6.46
N ARG A 374 11.74 6.70 6.12
CA ARG A 374 10.58 7.35 5.49
C ARG A 374 11.05 8.24 4.35
N PRO A 375 10.29 8.30 3.22
CA PRO A 375 10.59 9.25 2.15
C PRO A 375 10.33 10.69 2.56
#